data_2493c42b2e2e67eae053ff2436f4aaa4
#
_entry.id   2493c42b2e2e67eae053ff2436f4aaa4
#
_cell.length_a   1.000
_cell.length_b   1.000
_cell.length_c   1.000
_cell.angle_alpha   90.00
_cell.angle_beta   90.00
_cell.angle_gamma   90.00
#
_symmetry.space_group_name_H-M   'P 1'
#
loop_
_entity.id
_entity.type
_entity.pdbx_description
1 polymer ?
#
loop_
_entity_poly.entity_id
_entity_poly.type
_entity_poly.pdbx_seq_one_letter_code
_entity_poly.pdbx_strand_id
1 'polypeptide(L)'
;MSAPKSPQAGNIERGWQVVPTDISSHLPFSAAVEANGFVFVSGQASVDKQGKIISGDFEEEMRRSISNVQEILGSAGLDLGDVVRVTSYVHDPSHLAQYNKLYLEFFSAPMPARTTITSCLSSAIKFEIDVIAVRRPVSTS
;
A
#
# COMPACT_ATOMS: atom_id res chain seq x y z
N MET A 1 -32.35 -20.10 -2.02
CA MET A 1 -31.71 -18.87 -1.64
C MET A 1 -30.25 -19.11 -1.57
N SER A 2 -29.60 -18.33 -2.28
CA SER A 2 -28.17 -18.37 -2.14
C SER A 2 -27.87 -18.15 -0.70
N ALA A 3 -26.90 -18.86 -0.26
CA ALA A 3 -26.31 -18.58 0.99
C ALA A 3 -26.34 -17.09 1.17
N PRO A 4 -26.78 -16.70 2.30
CA PRO A 4 -26.70 -15.32 2.58
C PRO A 4 -25.30 -15.01 2.28
N LYS A 5 -25.15 -14.48 1.25
CA LYS A 5 -24.01 -13.77 1.10
C LYS A 5 -23.79 -13.18 2.41
N SER A 6 -22.61 -13.39 2.87
CA SER A 6 -22.15 -12.58 3.94
C SER A 6 -22.73 -11.22 3.78
N PRO A 7 -23.08 -10.60 4.81
CA PRO A 7 -23.80 -9.36 4.80
C PRO A 7 -23.31 -8.54 3.66
N GLN A 8 -24.16 -8.35 2.76
CA GLN A 8 -23.83 -7.58 1.63
C GLN A 8 -23.38 -6.24 2.09
N ALA A 9 -22.37 -5.75 1.47
CA ALA A 9 -21.94 -4.40 1.74
C ALA A 9 -23.13 -3.44 1.62
N GLY A 10 -24.10 -3.73 0.75
CA GLY A 10 -25.30 -2.94 0.63
C GLY A 10 -26.25 -3.03 1.80
N ASN A 11 -26.09 -4.04 2.69
CA ASN A 11 -27.00 -4.26 3.80
C ASN A 11 -26.43 -3.81 5.15
N ILE A 12 -25.14 -3.46 5.21
CA ILE A 12 -24.48 -3.03 6.41
C ILE A 12 -23.81 -1.69 6.16
N GLU A 13 -24.28 -0.68 6.85
CA GLU A 13 -23.62 0.62 6.80
C GLU A 13 -22.33 0.54 7.60
N ARG A 14 -21.23 0.88 6.94
CA ARG A 14 -19.92 0.96 7.58
C ARG A 14 -19.42 2.39 7.49
N GLY A 15 -18.58 2.78 8.43
CA GLY A 15 -17.94 4.07 8.42
C GLY A 15 -16.78 4.17 7.43
N TRP A 16 -16.61 3.18 6.59
CA TRP A 16 -15.52 3.11 5.63
C TRP A 16 -15.95 2.39 4.36
N GLN A 17 -15.19 2.57 3.31
CA GLN A 17 -15.51 1.96 2.01
C GLN A 17 -14.26 1.45 1.33
N VAL A 18 -14.42 0.46 0.48
CA VAL A 18 -13.33 -0.09 -0.32
C VAL A 18 -12.98 0.92 -1.42
N VAL A 19 -11.69 1.11 -1.68
CA VAL A 19 -11.22 1.89 -2.82
C VAL A 19 -11.23 0.98 -4.05
N PRO A 20 -12.00 1.30 -5.10
CA PRO A 20 -11.99 0.50 -6.32
C PRO A 20 -10.64 0.61 -7.02
N THR A 21 -10.05 -0.52 -7.35
CA THR A 21 -8.79 -0.59 -8.08
C THR A 21 -8.72 -1.90 -8.84
N ASP A 22 -7.91 -1.97 -9.89
CA ASP A 22 -7.72 -3.19 -10.64
C ASP A 22 -6.59 -4.07 -10.08
N ILE A 23 -5.92 -3.61 -9.03
CA ILE A 23 -4.99 -4.45 -8.28
C ILE A 23 -5.83 -5.31 -7.33
N SER A 24 -5.69 -6.61 -7.42
CA SER A 24 -6.50 -7.53 -6.64
C SER A 24 -5.67 -8.69 -6.11
N SER A 25 -6.23 -9.39 -5.15
CA SER A 25 -5.66 -10.62 -4.61
C SER A 25 -6.82 -11.56 -4.32
N HIS A 26 -6.56 -12.87 -4.41
CA HIS A 26 -7.53 -13.87 -3.97
C HIS A 26 -7.55 -14.00 -2.45
N LEU A 27 -6.65 -13.35 -1.75
CA LEU A 27 -6.58 -13.39 -0.30
C LEU A 27 -7.65 -12.50 0.32
N PRO A 28 -8.04 -12.74 1.57
CA PRO A 28 -9.21 -12.08 2.16
C PRO A 28 -8.88 -10.66 2.68
N PHE A 29 -8.55 -9.75 1.78
CA PHE A 29 -8.37 -8.34 2.13
C PHE A 29 -8.62 -7.46 0.91
N SER A 30 -8.92 -6.18 1.17
CA SER A 30 -9.03 -5.16 0.12
C SER A 30 -7.66 -4.53 -0.13
N ALA A 31 -7.38 -4.12 -1.35
CA ALA A 31 -6.14 -3.43 -1.66
C ALA A 31 -6.02 -2.11 -0.89
N ALA A 32 -7.13 -1.41 -0.73
CA ALA A 32 -7.19 -0.20 0.08
C ALA A 32 -8.62 0.07 0.54
N VAL A 33 -8.74 0.75 1.67
CA VAL A 33 -10.03 1.23 2.19
C VAL A 33 -9.90 2.68 2.57
N GLU A 34 -11.03 3.38 2.56
CA GLU A 34 -11.08 4.79 2.93
C GLU A 34 -12.02 4.99 4.12
N ALA A 35 -11.57 5.78 5.10
CA ALA A 35 -12.37 6.17 6.25
C ALA A 35 -11.97 7.56 6.69
N ASN A 36 -12.95 8.45 6.86
CA ASN A 36 -12.75 9.81 7.36
C ASN A 36 -11.66 10.59 6.61
N GLY A 37 -11.56 10.40 5.30
CA GLY A 37 -10.56 11.07 4.48
C GLY A 37 -9.19 10.42 4.50
N PHE A 38 -8.99 9.35 5.24
CA PHE A 38 -7.75 8.57 5.24
C PHE A 38 -7.90 7.36 4.33
N VAL A 39 -6.88 7.09 3.53
CA VAL A 39 -6.82 5.91 2.67
C VAL A 39 -5.73 4.99 3.22
N PHE A 40 -6.14 3.79 3.57
CA PHE A 40 -5.28 2.75 4.14
C PHE A 40 -4.97 1.76 3.03
N VAL A 41 -3.71 1.67 2.64
CA VAL A 41 -3.27 0.77 1.57
C VAL A 41 -2.66 -0.47 2.20
N SER A 42 -3.18 -1.64 1.82
CA SER A 42 -2.66 -2.93 2.28
C SER A 42 -1.22 -3.13 1.82
N GLY A 43 -0.46 -3.94 2.54
CA GLY A 43 0.92 -4.24 2.23
C GLY A 43 1.12 -4.65 0.79
N GLN A 44 2.06 -4.00 0.11
CA GLN A 44 2.40 -4.27 -1.28
C GLN A 44 3.82 -4.80 -1.36
N ALA A 45 3.95 -6.03 -1.84
CA ALA A 45 5.23 -6.60 -2.21
C ALA A 45 5.43 -6.43 -3.72
N SER A 46 6.51 -7.00 -4.25
CA SER A 46 6.74 -7.02 -5.70
C SER A 46 5.83 -8.07 -6.34
N VAL A 47 4.64 -7.65 -6.71
CA VAL A 47 3.61 -8.53 -7.26
C VAL A 47 2.99 -7.91 -8.51
N ASP A 48 2.38 -8.76 -9.35
CA ASP A 48 1.58 -8.30 -10.48
C ASP A 48 0.17 -7.90 -9.99
N LYS A 49 -0.70 -7.53 -10.93
CA LYS A 49 -2.05 -7.05 -10.58
C LYS A 49 -2.94 -8.11 -9.94
N GLN A 50 -2.60 -9.38 -10.07
CA GLN A 50 -3.33 -10.48 -9.45
C GLN A 50 -2.69 -10.96 -8.15
N GLY A 51 -1.63 -10.28 -7.70
CA GLY A 51 -0.96 -10.63 -6.45
C GLY A 51 0.11 -11.71 -6.59
N LYS A 52 0.49 -12.07 -7.81
CA LYS A 52 1.53 -13.07 -8.04
C LYS A 52 2.91 -12.41 -7.90
N ILE A 53 3.78 -13.06 -7.13
CA ILE A 53 5.13 -12.54 -6.85
C ILE A 53 5.95 -12.45 -8.14
N ILE A 54 6.59 -11.29 -8.32
CA ILE A 54 7.57 -11.07 -9.38
C ILE A 54 8.91 -10.85 -8.67
N SER A 55 9.79 -11.84 -8.75
CA SER A 55 11.10 -11.78 -8.10
C SER A 55 12.05 -10.88 -8.88
N GLY A 56 12.93 -10.22 -8.15
CA GLY A 56 13.98 -9.40 -8.71
C GLY A 56 15.04 -9.13 -7.65
N ASP A 57 15.99 -8.26 -7.94
CA ASP A 57 16.90 -7.80 -6.90
C ASP A 57 16.15 -6.83 -5.97
N PHE A 58 16.80 -6.37 -4.92
CA PHE A 58 16.15 -5.52 -3.92
C PHE A 58 15.57 -4.26 -4.56
N GLU A 59 16.33 -3.60 -5.40
CA GLU A 59 15.87 -2.35 -6.05
C GLU A 59 14.65 -2.60 -6.93
N GLU A 60 14.68 -3.65 -7.74
CA GLU A 60 13.55 -3.99 -8.61
C GLU A 60 12.29 -4.26 -7.79
N GLU A 61 12.42 -5.03 -6.72
CA GLU A 61 11.27 -5.35 -5.88
C GLU A 61 10.74 -4.12 -5.16
N MET A 62 11.61 -3.28 -4.62
CA MET A 62 11.19 -2.05 -3.96
C MET A 62 10.47 -1.12 -4.92
N ARG A 63 10.99 -0.93 -6.13
CA ARG A 63 10.36 -0.07 -7.13
C ARG A 63 8.99 -0.59 -7.54
N ARG A 64 8.85 -1.91 -7.71
CA ARG A 64 7.55 -2.49 -8.09
C ARG A 64 6.55 -2.39 -6.96
N SER A 65 6.97 -2.63 -5.73
CA SER A 65 6.11 -2.48 -4.55
C SER A 65 5.57 -1.06 -4.44
N ILE A 66 6.43 -0.07 -4.59
CA ILE A 66 6.03 1.34 -4.50
C ILE A 66 5.16 1.73 -5.71
N SER A 67 5.46 1.20 -6.89
CA SER A 67 4.63 1.41 -8.08
C SER A 67 3.20 0.91 -7.84
N ASN A 68 3.06 -0.24 -7.17
CA ASN A 68 1.73 -0.77 -6.82
C ASN A 68 1.01 0.17 -5.86
N VAL A 69 1.71 0.70 -4.86
CA VAL A 69 1.13 1.69 -3.95
C VAL A 69 0.68 2.93 -4.71
N GLN A 70 1.51 3.42 -5.63
CA GLN A 70 1.18 4.60 -6.45
C GLN A 70 -0.07 4.37 -7.29
N GLU A 71 -0.20 3.19 -7.88
CA GLU A 71 -1.38 2.87 -8.69
C GLU A 71 -2.64 2.79 -7.82
N ILE A 72 -2.55 2.17 -6.65
CA ILE A 72 -3.69 2.08 -5.73
C ILE A 72 -4.10 3.47 -5.25
N LEU A 73 -3.14 4.31 -4.84
CA LEU A 73 -3.41 5.68 -4.44
C LEU A 73 -4.03 6.48 -5.59
N GLY A 74 -3.53 6.28 -6.81
CA GLY A 74 -4.10 6.91 -8.01
C GLY A 74 -5.55 6.56 -8.22
N SER A 75 -5.95 5.33 -7.90
CA SER A 75 -7.35 4.91 -7.97
C SER A 75 -8.24 5.69 -6.99
N ALA A 76 -7.65 6.22 -5.93
CA ALA A 76 -8.34 7.06 -4.95
C ALA A 76 -8.17 8.56 -5.23
N GLY A 77 -7.47 8.91 -6.30
CA GLY A 77 -7.19 10.31 -6.64
C GLY A 77 -6.07 10.92 -5.83
N LEU A 78 -5.19 10.10 -5.26
CA LEU A 78 -4.09 10.53 -4.40
C LEU A 78 -2.74 10.13 -5.00
N ASP A 79 -1.66 10.67 -4.44
CA ASP A 79 -0.30 10.31 -4.82
C ASP A 79 0.59 10.17 -3.57
N LEU A 80 1.86 9.88 -3.77
CA LEU A 80 2.79 9.68 -2.64
C LEU A 80 2.93 10.93 -1.78
N GLY A 81 2.68 12.11 -2.32
CA GLY A 81 2.71 13.36 -1.54
C GLY A 81 1.61 13.44 -0.50
N ASP A 82 0.58 12.62 -0.62
CA ASP A 82 -0.52 12.56 0.34
C ASP A 82 -0.28 11.55 1.47
N VAL A 83 0.80 10.79 1.39
CA VAL A 83 1.12 9.76 2.38
C VAL A 83 1.62 10.41 3.67
N VAL A 84 1.02 10.02 4.79
CA VAL A 84 1.38 10.55 6.12
C VAL A 84 2.07 9.50 6.99
N ARG A 85 1.89 8.22 6.67
CA ARG A 85 2.49 7.12 7.42
C ARG A 85 2.96 6.03 6.47
N VAL A 86 4.19 5.56 6.69
CA VAL A 86 4.79 4.45 5.93
C VAL A 86 5.27 3.40 6.91
N THR A 87 4.93 2.13 6.65
CA THR A 87 5.60 1.00 7.28
C THR A 87 6.28 0.21 6.18
N SER A 88 7.58 0.06 6.29
CA SER A 88 8.38 -0.70 5.32
C SER A 88 8.95 -1.94 5.97
N TYR A 89 9.02 -3.00 5.18
CA TYR A 89 9.55 -4.29 5.60
C TYR A 89 10.71 -4.62 4.67
N VAL A 90 11.92 -4.63 5.22
CA VAL A 90 13.15 -4.92 4.48
C VAL A 90 13.67 -6.25 5.01
N HIS A 91 13.57 -7.30 4.20
CA HIS A 91 13.84 -8.65 4.70
C HIS A 91 15.27 -8.80 5.21
N ASP A 92 16.26 -8.37 4.43
CA ASP A 92 17.67 -8.49 4.78
C ASP A 92 18.18 -7.14 5.31
N PRO A 93 18.64 -7.07 6.58
CA PRO A 93 19.18 -5.83 7.13
C PRO A 93 20.32 -5.22 6.31
N SER A 94 21.04 -6.02 5.53
CA SER A 94 22.12 -5.50 4.69
C SER A 94 21.59 -4.58 3.57
N HIS A 95 20.29 -4.59 3.28
CA HIS A 95 19.68 -3.72 2.28
C HIS A 95 19.23 -2.37 2.84
N LEU A 96 19.36 -2.13 4.14
CA LEU A 96 18.82 -0.90 4.74
C LEU A 96 19.44 0.38 4.16
N ALA A 97 20.73 0.39 3.89
CA ALA A 97 21.39 1.56 3.32
C ALA A 97 20.84 1.87 1.93
N GLN A 98 20.69 0.84 1.10
CA GLN A 98 20.12 0.97 -0.23
C GLN A 98 18.65 1.41 -0.16
N TYR A 99 17.90 0.84 0.76
CA TYR A 99 16.51 1.21 1.01
C TYR A 99 16.38 2.71 1.35
N ASN A 100 17.18 3.22 2.26
CA ASN A 100 17.12 4.62 2.64
C ASN A 100 17.47 5.55 1.45
N LYS A 101 18.43 5.14 0.63
CA LYS A 101 18.80 5.91 -0.55
C LYS A 101 17.67 5.94 -1.59
N LEU A 102 17.07 4.79 -1.88
CA LEU A 102 15.95 4.69 -2.83
C LEU A 102 14.71 5.42 -2.31
N TYR A 103 14.48 5.36 -1.00
CA TYR A 103 13.33 6.00 -0.37
C TYR A 103 13.25 7.50 -0.72
N LEU A 104 14.39 8.17 -0.79
CA LEU A 104 14.45 9.60 -1.11
C LEU A 104 14.05 9.90 -2.55
N GLU A 105 14.00 8.91 -3.43
CA GLU A 105 13.49 9.11 -4.78
C GLU A 105 11.96 9.18 -4.81
N PHE A 106 11.30 8.65 -3.79
CA PHE A 106 9.83 8.54 -3.76
C PHE A 106 9.19 9.50 -2.76
N PHE A 107 9.88 9.80 -1.67
CA PHE A 107 9.35 10.66 -0.61
C PHE A 107 10.28 11.85 -0.38
N SER A 108 9.68 13.03 -0.27
CA SER A 108 10.42 14.28 -0.06
C SER A 108 9.89 15.02 1.16
N ALA A 109 10.66 15.98 1.65
CA ALA A 109 10.25 16.78 2.80
C ALA A 109 9.00 17.62 2.48
N PRO A 110 8.05 17.75 3.43
CA PRO A 110 8.07 17.13 4.74
C PRO A 110 7.85 15.61 4.65
N MET A 111 8.67 14.85 5.35
CA MET A 111 8.63 13.39 5.28
C MET A 111 7.45 12.81 6.04
N PRO A 112 6.84 11.72 5.56
CA PRO A 112 5.84 11.01 6.34
C PRO A 112 6.47 10.36 7.57
N ALA A 113 5.65 10.07 8.57
CA ALA A 113 6.10 9.23 9.69
C ALA A 113 6.41 7.84 9.17
N ARG A 114 7.46 7.19 9.70
CA ARG A 114 7.92 5.91 9.15
C ARG A 114 8.35 4.95 10.25
N THR A 115 8.06 3.67 10.03
CA THR A 115 8.65 2.55 10.76
C THR A 115 9.24 1.59 9.74
N THR A 116 10.43 1.06 10.02
CA THR A 116 11.08 0.05 9.18
C THR A 116 11.32 -1.19 10.02
N ILE A 117 10.89 -2.35 9.51
CA ILE A 117 10.99 -3.64 10.19
C ILE A 117 11.84 -4.56 9.32
N THR A 118 12.73 -5.32 9.93
CA THR A 118 13.58 -6.28 9.20
C THR A 118 13.29 -7.71 9.61
N SER A 119 13.69 -8.65 8.76
CA SER A 119 13.75 -10.08 9.09
C SER A 119 12.39 -10.72 9.39
N CYS A 120 11.31 -10.18 8.83
CA CYS A 120 9.95 -10.68 9.10
C CYS A 120 9.22 -11.20 7.85
N LEU A 121 9.81 -11.05 6.67
CA LEU A 121 9.16 -11.49 5.42
C LEU A 121 9.54 -12.93 5.09
N SER A 122 8.77 -13.55 4.17
CA SER A 122 9.17 -14.85 3.65
C SER A 122 10.42 -14.69 2.76
N SER A 123 11.14 -15.79 2.56
CA SER A 123 12.36 -15.76 1.76
C SER A 123 12.12 -15.36 0.29
N ALA A 124 10.88 -15.43 -0.17
CA ALA A 124 10.52 -15.06 -1.53
C ALA A 124 10.32 -13.56 -1.72
N ILE A 125 10.28 -12.78 -0.65
CA ILE A 125 9.96 -11.37 -0.68
C ILE A 125 11.08 -10.57 -0.01
N LYS A 126 11.67 -9.65 -0.77
CA LYS A 126 12.77 -8.81 -0.26
C LYS A 126 12.29 -7.50 0.35
N PHE A 127 11.12 -7.03 -0.09
CA PHE A 127 10.60 -5.74 0.34
C PHE A 127 9.08 -5.73 0.32
N GLU A 128 8.50 -5.06 1.29
CA GLU A 128 7.07 -4.81 1.33
C GLU A 128 6.83 -3.44 1.96
N ILE A 129 5.71 -2.81 1.63
CA ILE A 129 5.37 -1.48 2.14
C ILE A 129 3.86 -1.36 2.28
N ASP A 130 3.40 -0.74 3.38
CA ASP A 130 2.03 -0.28 3.48
C ASP A 130 2.04 1.19 3.86
N VAL A 131 0.98 1.92 3.48
CA VAL A 131 0.93 3.35 3.72
C VAL A 131 -0.47 3.76 4.18
N ILE A 132 -0.51 4.92 4.85
CA ILE A 132 -1.74 5.65 5.14
C ILE A 132 -1.59 7.01 4.47
N ALA A 133 -2.57 7.37 3.63
CA ALA A 133 -2.61 8.66 2.95
C ALA A 133 -3.83 9.44 3.43
N VAL A 134 -3.83 10.74 3.22
CA VAL A 134 -4.94 11.60 3.63
C VAL A 134 -5.35 12.48 2.45
N ARG A 135 -6.67 12.64 2.28
CA ARG A 135 -7.19 13.53 1.25
C ARG A 135 -6.88 14.97 1.61
N ARG A 136 -6.55 15.73 0.59
CA ARG A 136 -6.35 17.17 0.74
C ARG A 136 -7.66 17.82 1.16
N PRO A 137 -7.60 18.91 1.91
CA PRO A 137 -8.82 19.65 2.24
C PRO A 137 -9.52 20.10 0.98
N VAL A 138 -10.87 20.11 1.00
CA VAL A 138 -11.65 20.66 -0.09
C VAL A 138 -11.44 22.16 -0.10
N SER A 139 -11.12 22.71 -1.28
CA SER A 139 -10.98 24.16 -1.42
C SER A 139 -12.34 24.82 -1.27
N THR A 140 -12.42 25.80 -0.38
CA THR A 140 -13.65 26.56 -0.12
C THR A 140 -13.51 28.00 -0.64
N SER A 141 -12.98 28.17 -1.79
CA SER A 141 -12.89 29.51 -2.38
C SER A 141 -14.23 29.95 -2.93
#